data_fa160f133604f1c6c3c86628665df2b4
#
_entry.id   fa160f133604f1c6c3c86628665df2b4
#
_cell.length_a   1.000
_cell.length_b   1.000
_cell.length_c   1.000
_cell.angle_alpha   90.00
_cell.angle_beta   90.00
_cell.angle_gamma   90.00
#
_symmetry.space_group_name_H-M   'P 1'
#
loop_
_entity.id
_entity.type
_entity.pdbx_description
1 polymer ?
#
loop_
_entity_poly.entity_id
_entity_poly.type
_entity_poly.pdbx_seq_one_letter_code
_entity_poly.pdbx_strand_id
1 'polypeptide(L)'
;MRPINGMIPFPKILCLGLLTSVGFLGCEKAKQIKVYTIPTEPAPPASWGFASPSGPEKARFTITDTNGTASVSMTVLQGDGGGLLENVNRWSGQLGLALVKEKALADVANPVKGLSKEARMIDITGISQRTQIESRLVGVIVTSKELTWFYKLMGSPLVVEEAKEGFLDYLPQWR
;
A
#
# COMPACT_ATOMS: atom_id res chain seq x y z
N MET A 1 -5.71 20.79 99.36
CA MET A 1 -5.10 19.75 100.21
C MET A 1 -4.14 18.92 99.37
N ARG A 2 -2.91 18.95 99.80
CA ARG A 2 -1.75 18.16 99.32
C ARG A 2 -1.95 16.66 99.66
N PRO A 3 -0.95 15.85 99.36
CA PRO A 3 -0.05 15.51 98.22
C PRO A 3 0.02 14.01 98.00
N ILE A 4 0.80 13.40 97.19
CA ILE A 4 2.10 12.71 97.39
C ILE A 4 2.48 11.84 96.18
N ASN A 5 3.64 12.14 95.69
CA ASN A 5 4.79 11.30 95.35
C ASN A 5 4.61 9.76 95.17
N GLY A 6 5.22 9.29 94.20
CA GLY A 6 5.56 7.87 93.96
C GLY A 6 6.42 7.66 92.70
N MET A 7 7.69 8.03 92.83
CA MET A 7 8.73 7.76 91.86
C MET A 7 9.36 6.41 92.19
N ILE A 8 9.42 5.50 91.23
CA ILE A 8 10.33 4.33 91.27
C ILE A 8 10.72 3.93 89.83
N PRO A 9 11.94 3.40 89.61
CA PRO A 9 12.78 3.64 88.46
C PRO A 9 12.85 2.57 87.39
N PHE A 10 13.54 2.94 86.34
CA PHE A 10 13.94 2.15 85.18
C PHE A 10 14.52 0.76 85.42
N PRO A 11 14.41 -0.12 84.41
CA PRO A 11 15.65 -0.54 83.75
C PRO A 11 15.63 -0.41 82.25
N LYS A 12 16.80 -0.01 81.73
CA LYS A 12 17.20 0.02 80.37
C LYS A 12 17.20 -1.38 79.76
N ILE A 13 16.39 -1.57 78.69
CA ILE A 13 16.59 -2.71 77.78
C ILE A 13 16.91 -2.12 76.43
N LEU A 14 18.15 -2.32 76.04
CA LEU A 14 18.73 -1.99 74.75
C LEU A 14 18.27 -3.06 73.76
N CYS A 15 17.25 -2.79 72.93
CA CYS A 15 16.93 -3.62 71.77
C CYS A 15 17.50 -2.97 70.53
N LEU A 16 18.60 -3.55 70.08
CA LEU A 16 19.24 -3.26 68.81
C LEU A 16 18.37 -3.83 67.69
N GLY A 17 17.45 -3.00 67.14
CA GLY A 17 16.61 -3.35 66.00
C GLY A 17 17.33 -3.03 64.71
N LEU A 18 17.83 -4.06 64.05
CA LEU A 18 18.42 -4.00 62.70
C LEU A 18 17.30 -3.75 61.70
N LEU A 19 17.12 -2.48 61.29
CA LEU A 19 16.23 -2.15 60.16
C LEU A 19 16.93 -2.52 58.86
N THR A 20 16.60 -3.69 58.29
CA THR A 20 16.90 -4.01 56.90
C THR A 20 15.87 -3.34 55.99
N SER A 21 16.20 -2.18 55.49
CA SER A 21 15.45 -1.53 54.40
C SER A 21 15.73 -2.25 53.11
N VAL A 22 14.82 -3.16 52.73
CA VAL A 22 14.80 -3.76 51.39
C VAL A 22 14.25 -2.70 50.45
N GLY A 23 15.18 -1.98 49.79
CA GLY A 23 14.82 -1.11 48.68
C GLY A 23 14.37 -1.94 47.47
N PHE A 24 13.07 -1.96 47.21
CA PHE A 24 12.55 -2.44 45.95
C PHE A 24 12.90 -1.39 44.88
N LEU A 25 14.05 -1.56 44.23
CA LEU A 25 14.35 -0.93 42.96
C LEU A 25 13.52 -1.63 41.90
N GLY A 26 12.26 -1.27 41.78
CA GLY A 26 11.41 -1.61 40.63
C GLY A 26 11.91 -0.81 39.44
N CYS A 27 12.83 -1.36 38.66
CA CYS A 27 13.06 -0.90 37.29
C CYS A 27 11.83 -1.24 36.47
N GLU A 28 10.86 -0.35 36.42
CA GLU A 28 9.88 -0.35 35.34
C GLU A 28 10.65 -0.09 34.04
N LYS A 29 10.81 -1.15 33.23
CA LYS A 29 11.26 -1.00 31.85
C LYS A 29 10.26 -0.07 31.17
N ALA A 30 10.69 1.17 30.92
CA ALA A 30 9.93 2.11 30.12
C ALA A 30 9.48 1.40 28.82
N LYS A 31 8.17 1.28 28.65
CA LYS A 31 7.57 0.67 27.48
C LYS A 31 8.01 1.52 26.29
N GLN A 32 8.96 1.02 25.49
CA GLN A 32 9.38 1.74 24.28
C GLN A 32 8.16 1.91 23.40
N ILE A 33 7.73 3.15 23.23
CA ILE A 33 6.70 3.51 22.26
C ILE A 33 7.33 3.24 20.90
N LYS A 34 6.89 2.15 20.25
CA LYS A 34 7.24 1.92 18.85
C LYS A 34 6.52 2.99 18.04
N VAL A 35 7.26 4.00 17.60
CA VAL A 35 6.76 4.95 16.60
C VAL A 35 6.64 4.18 15.29
N TYR A 36 5.43 3.84 14.92
CA TYR A 36 5.14 3.33 13.59
C TYR A 36 5.08 4.54 12.66
N THR A 37 6.07 4.68 11.81
CA THR A 37 5.95 5.55 10.66
C THR A 37 4.91 4.91 9.74
N ILE A 38 3.73 5.52 9.64
CA ILE A 38 2.74 5.13 8.63
C ILE A 38 3.43 5.44 7.29
N PRO A 39 3.61 4.45 6.40
CA PRO A 39 4.12 4.74 5.07
C PRO A 39 3.19 5.78 4.44
N THR A 40 3.69 6.97 4.19
CA THR A 40 2.94 7.98 3.45
C THR A 40 2.77 7.43 2.05
N GLU A 41 1.52 7.30 1.60
CA GLU A 41 1.27 6.92 0.21
C GLU A 41 2.03 7.89 -0.70
N PRO A 42 2.71 7.38 -1.75
CA PRO A 42 3.48 8.24 -2.64
C PRO A 42 2.57 9.29 -3.27
N ALA A 43 3.03 10.52 -3.37
CA ALA A 43 2.27 11.57 -4.03
C ALA A 43 2.17 11.27 -5.53
N PRO A 44 0.97 11.28 -6.11
CA PRO A 44 0.81 11.11 -7.55
C PRO A 44 1.38 12.32 -8.30
N PRO A 45 1.68 12.19 -9.60
CA PRO A 45 2.00 13.33 -10.44
C PRO A 45 0.97 14.46 -10.27
N ALA A 46 1.42 15.72 -10.25
CA ALA A 46 0.58 16.88 -9.95
C ALA A 46 -0.61 17.07 -10.92
N SER A 47 -0.50 16.52 -12.14
CA SER A 47 -1.57 16.53 -13.14
C SER A 47 -2.69 15.51 -12.90
N TRP A 48 -2.54 14.64 -11.88
CA TRP A 48 -3.53 13.60 -11.58
C TRP A 48 -4.50 14.08 -10.49
N GLY A 49 -5.78 14.10 -10.80
CA GLY A 49 -6.84 14.39 -9.85
C GLY A 49 -7.23 13.09 -9.08
N PHE A 50 -7.40 13.20 -7.77
CA PHE A 50 -7.93 12.08 -6.98
C PHE A 50 -9.36 11.75 -7.40
N ALA A 51 -9.68 10.46 -7.49
CA ALA A 51 -11.02 9.95 -7.68
C ALA A 51 -11.32 8.86 -6.65
N SER A 52 -12.59 8.67 -6.31
CA SER A 52 -12.98 7.63 -5.35
C SER A 52 -12.71 6.24 -5.94
N PRO A 53 -11.94 5.39 -5.26
CA PRO A 53 -11.78 4.00 -5.65
C PRO A 53 -13.11 3.26 -5.67
N SER A 54 -13.23 2.25 -6.53
CA SER A 54 -14.42 1.39 -6.63
C SER A 54 -14.06 -0.08 -6.55
N GLY A 55 -14.90 -0.85 -5.84
CA GLY A 55 -14.67 -2.29 -5.66
C GLY A 55 -13.33 -2.58 -4.97
N PRO A 56 -12.48 -3.45 -5.55
CA PRO A 56 -11.20 -3.85 -4.96
C PRO A 56 -10.06 -2.85 -5.19
N GLU A 57 -10.33 -1.69 -5.76
CA GLU A 57 -9.30 -0.69 -6.02
C GLU A 57 -8.75 -0.10 -4.71
N LYS A 58 -7.45 0.07 -4.65
CA LYS A 58 -6.74 0.77 -3.57
C LYS A 58 -6.60 2.26 -3.83
N ALA A 59 -6.44 2.63 -5.10
CA ALA A 59 -6.36 4.02 -5.51
C ALA A 59 -6.95 4.21 -6.91
N ARG A 60 -7.48 5.41 -7.16
CA ARG A 60 -7.95 5.85 -8.47
C ARG A 60 -7.62 7.31 -8.68
N PHE A 61 -7.21 7.64 -9.91
CA PHE A 61 -6.95 9.01 -10.33
C PHE A 61 -7.58 9.27 -11.71
N THR A 62 -7.87 10.52 -11.98
CA THR A 62 -8.27 11.02 -13.31
C THR A 62 -7.20 11.94 -13.86
N ILE A 63 -7.00 11.88 -15.17
CA ILE A 63 -6.14 12.79 -15.94
C ILE A 63 -7.04 13.41 -17.00
N THR A 64 -7.06 14.74 -17.07
CA THR A 64 -7.89 15.46 -18.04
C THR A 64 -7.06 16.57 -18.66
N ASP A 65 -7.07 16.62 -19.98
CA ASP A 65 -6.46 17.67 -20.77
C ASP A 65 -7.33 18.01 -22.00
N THR A 66 -6.77 18.77 -22.94
CA THR A 66 -7.45 19.15 -24.20
C THR A 66 -7.68 17.98 -25.14
N ASN A 67 -6.94 16.89 -25.00
CA ASN A 67 -7.01 15.67 -25.83
C ASN A 67 -8.00 14.63 -25.27
N GLY A 68 -8.61 14.90 -24.10
CA GLY A 68 -9.61 14.04 -23.50
C GLY A 68 -9.32 13.66 -22.05
N THR A 69 -9.69 12.45 -21.68
CA THR A 69 -9.55 11.95 -20.32
C THR A 69 -8.93 10.57 -20.29
N ALA A 70 -8.17 10.30 -19.21
CA ALA A 70 -7.74 8.95 -18.84
C ALA A 70 -7.95 8.73 -17.34
N SER A 71 -7.96 7.47 -16.93
CA SER A 71 -8.00 7.09 -15.52
C SER A 71 -6.83 6.17 -15.18
N VAL A 72 -6.27 6.37 -13.99
CA VAL A 72 -5.32 5.44 -13.37
C VAL A 72 -6.03 4.70 -12.26
N SER A 73 -5.89 3.39 -12.19
CA SER A 73 -6.42 2.58 -11.10
C SER A 73 -5.39 1.56 -10.62
N MET A 74 -5.42 1.30 -9.33
CA MET A 74 -4.56 0.32 -8.67
C MET A 74 -5.42 -0.67 -7.90
N THR A 75 -5.24 -1.95 -8.19
CA THR A 75 -5.97 -3.04 -7.54
C THR A 75 -4.99 -4.07 -7.01
N VAL A 76 -5.27 -4.63 -5.85
CA VAL A 76 -4.50 -5.73 -5.30
C VAL A 76 -5.43 -6.91 -5.02
N LEU A 77 -5.03 -8.09 -5.46
CA LEU A 77 -5.76 -9.34 -5.22
C LEU A 77 -4.82 -10.36 -4.56
N GLN A 78 -5.40 -11.30 -3.82
CA GLN A 78 -4.66 -12.40 -3.24
C GLN A 78 -4.27 -13.43 -4.31
N GLY A 79 -3.17 -14.13 -4.06
CA GLY A 79 -2.66 -15.17 -4.95
C GLY A 79 -2.15 -14.61 -6.28
N ASP A 80 -2.33 -15.40 -7.35
CA ASP A 80 -1.90 -15.07 -8.71
C ASP A 80 -2.84 -14.10 -9.45
N GLY A 81 -3.92 -13.66 -8.78
CA GLY A 81 -4.91 -12.75 -9.35
C GLY A 81 -5.65 -13.30 -10.57
N GLY A 82 -5.67 -14.60 -10.76
CA GLY A 82 -6.32 -15.30 -11.89
C GLY A 82 -5.40 -15.51 -13.09
N GLY A 83 -4.09 -15.33 -12.93
CA GLY A 83 -3.10 -15.61 -13.98
C GLY A 83 -2.93 -14.51 -15.02
N LEU A 84 -1.76 -14.49 -15.66
CA LEU A 84 -1.40 -13.43 -16.61
C LEU A 84 -2.27 -13.45 -17.87
N LEU A 85 -2.45 -14.61 -18.49
CA LEU A 85 -3.20 -14.76 -19.75
C LEU A 85 -4.67 -14.30 -19.61
N GLU A 86 -5.32 -14.72 -18.53
CA GLU A 86 -6.73 -14.36 -18.29
C GLU A 86 -6.89 -12.86 -18.06
N ASN A 87 -5.95 -12.23 -17.39
CA ASN A 87 -5.96 -10.78 -17.16
C ASN A 87 -5.68 -9.99 -18.44
N VAL A 88 -4.74 -10.45 -19.28
CA VAL A 88 -4.51 -9.88 -20.61
C VAL A 88 -5.79 -9.99 -21.44
N ASN A 89 -6.43 -11.15 -21.48
CA ASN A 89 -7.66 -11.38 -22.21
C ASN A 89 -8.84 -10.54 -21.69
N ARG A 90 -8.94 -10.37 -20.37
CA ARG A 90 -9.93 -9.48 -19.75
C ARG A 90 -9.72 -8.02 -20.20
N TRP A 91 -8.48 -7.55 -20.28
CA TRP A 91 -8.18 -6.19 -20.75
C TRP A 91 -8.38 -6.03 -22.25
N SER A 92 -7.98 -7.04 -23.05
CA SER A 92 -8.27 -7.08 -24.49
C SER A 92 -9.77 -7.00 -24.77
N GLY A 93 -10.57 -7.76 -24.03
CA GLY A 93 -12.04 -7.73 -24.14
C GLY A 93 -12.64 -6.37 -23.79
N GLN A 94 -12.07 -5.61 -22.85
CA GLN A 94 -12.53 -4.23 -22.54
C GLN A 94 -12.39 -3.28 -23.76
N LEU A 95 -11.45 -3.58 -24.65
CA LEU A 95 -11.16 -2.81 -25.87
C LEU A 95 -11.66 -3.48 -27.15
N GLY A 96 -12.50 -4.50 -27.05
CA GLY A 96 -13.06 -5.21 -28.21
C GLY A 96 -12.04 -5.96 -29.05
N LEU A 97 -10.87 -6.27 -28.47
CA LEU A 97 -9.81 -7.00 -29.15
C LEU A 97 -10.00 -8.52 -29.05
N ALA A 98 -9.45 -9.24 -30.01
CA ALA A 98 -9.46 -10.70 -30.00
C ALA A 98 -8.67 -11.26 -28.80
N LEU A 99 -9.06 -12.46 -28.35
CA LEU A 99 -8.37 -13.16 -27.27
C LEU A 99 -6.95 -13.54 -27.67
N VAL A 100 -6.01 -13.28 -26.81
CA VAL A 100 -4.60 -13.69 -26.92
C VAL A 100 -4.51 -15.18 -26.58
N LYS A 101 -3.83 -15.96 -27.41
CA LYS A 101 -3.51 -17.36 -27.11
C LYS A 101 -2.20 -17.45 -26.33
N GLU A 102 -2.03 -18.51 -25.53
CA GLU A 102 -0.83 -18.74 -24.71
C GLU A 102 0.48 -18.51 -25.48
N LYS A 103 0.57 -19.07 -26.69
CA LYS A 103 1.77 -18.94 -27.54
C LYS A 103 2.11 -17.52 -27.98
N ALA A 104 1.16 -16.58 -27.92
CA ALA A 104 1.33 -15.20 -28.31
C ALA A 104 1.42 -14.27 -27.06
N LEU A 105 1.35 -14.82 -25.85
CA LEU A 105 1.35 -14.03 -24.63
C LEU A 105 2.64 -13.21 -24.46
N ALA A 106 3.78 -13.80 -24.82
CA ALA A 106 5.09 -13.12 -24.73
C ALA A 106 5.23 -11.94 -25.70
N ASP A 107 4.44 -11.90 -26.77
CA ASP A 107 4.47 -10.81 -27.74
C ASP A 107 3.70 -9.58 -27.25
N VAL A 108 2.74 -9.78 -26.35
CA VAL A 108 1.85 -8.70 -25.84
C VAL A 108 2.12 -8.31 -24.39
N ALA A 109 2.74 -9.18 -23.60
CA ALA A 109 3.02 -8.98 -22.18
C ALA A 109 4.54 -8.84 -21.95
N ASN A 110 5.03 -7.62 -22.05
CA ASN A 110 6.46 -7.31 -22.04
C ASN A 110 7.02 -7.10 -20.63
N PRO A 111 8.28 -7.47 -20.34
CA PRO A 111 8.95 -7.13 -19.10
C PRO A 111 9.02 -5.62 -18.87
N VAL A 112 8.95 -5.17 -17.62
CA VAL A 112 9.08 -3.76 -17.25
C VAL A 112 10.44 -3.52 -16.60
N LYS A 113 11.24 -2.63 -17.19
CA LYS A 113 12.52 -2.22 -16.63
C LYS A 113 12.32 -1.49 -15.31
N GLY A 114 13.17 -1.75 -14.32
CA GLY A 114 13.13 -1.08 -13.02
C GLY A 114 12.07 -1.62 -12.05
N LEU A 115 11.19 -2.51 -12.48
CA LEU A 115 10.28 -3.26 -11.64
C LEU A 115 10.80 -4.69 -11.35
N SER A 116 9.99 -5.53 -10.70
CA SER A 116 10.37 -6.92 -10.48
C SER A 116 10.43 -7.69 -11.80
N LYS A 117 11.19 -8.78 -11.82
CA LYS A 117 11.27 -9.67 -13.01
C LYS A 117 9.93 -10.32 -13.38
N GLU A 118 8.99 -10.36 -12.43
CA GLU A 118 7.61 -10.85 -12.63
C GLU A 118 6.68 -9.79 -13.19
N ALA A 119 7.12 -8.52 -13.27
CA ALA A 119 6.30 -7.45 -13.82
C ALA A 119 6.13 -7.60 -15.33
N ARG A 120 4.88 -7.48 -15.78
CA ARG A 120 4.52 -7.52 -17.20
C ARG A 120 3.68 -6.32 -17.55
N MET A 121 4.06 -5.64 -18.63
CA MET A 121 3.30 -4.52 -19.20
C MET A 121 2.56 -4.95 -20.45
N ILE A 122 1.34 -4.54 -20.54
CA ILE A 122 0.44 -4.66 -21.68
C ILE A 122 0.12 -3.26 -22.18
N ASP A 123 0.27 -3.00 -23.47
CA ASP A 123 -0.02 -1.71 -24.09
C ASP A 123 -0.84 -1.96 -25.36
N ILE A 124 -2.13 -1.70 -25.29
CA ILE A 124 -3.10 -2.07 -26.33
C ILE A 124 -4.07 -0.92 -26.58
N THR A 125 -4.48 -0.79 -27.85
CA THR A 125 -5.47 0.20 -28.29
C THR A 125 -6.61 -0.51 -29.01
N GLY A 126 -7.83 -0.06 -28.79
CA GLY A 126 -9.03 -0.61 -29.40
C GLY A 126 -10.27 0.20 -29.08
N ILE A 127 -11.44 -0.33 -29.39
CA ILE A 127 -12.71 0.34 -29.09
C ILE A 127 -13.23 -0.09 -27.72
N SER A 128 -13.30 0.85 -26.80
CA SER A 128 -13.83 0.60 -25.47
C SER A 128 -15.26 0.05 -25.54
N GLN A 129 -15.47 -1.17 -25.01
CA GLN A 129 -16.80 -1.79 -25.03
C GLN A 129 -17.80 -1.05 -24.16
N ARG A 130 -17.34 -0.24 -23.22
CA ARG A 130 -18.20 0.57 -22.35
C ARG A 130 -18.63 1.89 -22.98
N THR A 131 -17.73 2.58 -23.69
CA THR A 131 -17.96 3.93 -24.19
C THR A 131 -18.12 4.01 -25.71
N GLN A 132 -17.78 2.91 -26.43
CA GLN A 132 -17.74 2.83 -27.89
C GLN A 132 -16.80 3.86 -28.53
N ILE A 133 -15.79 4.29 -27.79
CA ILE A 133 -14.79 5.26 -28.23
C ILE A 133 -13.42 4.57 -28.24
N GLU A 134 -12.58 4.93 -29.22
CA GLU A 134 -11.19 4.48 -29.25
C GLU A 134 -10.51 4.83 -27.93
N SER A 135 -9.86 3.83 -27.35
CA SER A 135 -9.20 3.93 -26.07
C SER A 135 -7.92 3.12 -26.07
N ARG A 136 -6.92 3.60 -25.35
CA ARG A 136 -5.67 2.88 -25.09
C ARG A 136 -5.60 2.46 -23.62
N LEU A 137 -5.05 1.29 -23.39
CA LEU A 137 -4.81 0.75 -22.07
C LEU A 137 -3.33 0.41 -21.96
N VAL A 138 -2.65 1.03 -20.98
CA VAL A 138 -1.34 0.60 -20.49
C VAL A 138 -1.58 -0.02 -19.13
N GLY A 139 -1.37 -1.32 -19.04
CA GLY A 139 -1.55 -2.08 -17.81
C GLY A 139 -0.25 -2.73 -17.36
N VAL A 140 0.02 -2.74 -16.06
CA VAL A 140 1.14 -3.47 -15.47
C VAL A 140 0.62 -4.44 -14.43
N ILE A 141 1.02 -5.69 -14.56
CA ILE A 141 0.72 -6.78 -13.63
C ILE A 141 2.02 -7.16 -12.92
N VAL A 142 2.00 -7.14 -11.59
CA VAL A 142 3.13 -7.57 -10.77
C VAL A 142 2.66 -8.68 -9.85
N THR A 143 3.07 -9.90 -10.15
CA THR A 143 2.70 -11.08 -9.36
C THR A 143 3.79 -11.40 -8.34
N SER A 144 3.39 -11.62 -7.10
CA SER A 144 4.21 -12.19 -6.04
C SER A 144 3.61 -13.51 -5.55
N LYS A 145 4.23 -14.15 -4.56
CA LYS A 145 3.70 -15.42 -4.00
C LYS A 145 2.32 -15.28 -3.38
N GLU A 146 2.03 -14.12 -2.78
CA GLU A 146 0.82 -13.90 -1.97
C GLU A 146 -0.15 -12.92 -2.60
N LEU A 147 0.34 -11.99 -3.40
CA LEU A 147 -0.44 -10.89 -3.94
C LEU A 147 -0.12 -10.65 -5.41
N THR A 148 -1.13 -10.23 -6.16
CA THR A 148 -0.96 -9.68 -7.50
C THR A 148 -1.47 -8.24 -7.54
N TRP A 149 -0.62 -7.35 -7.99
CA TRP A 149 -0.91 -5.93 -8.19
C TRP A 149 -1.24 -5.67 -9.65
N PHE A 150 -2.31 -4.94 -9.86
CA PHE A 150 -2.79 -4.50 -11.15
C PHE A 150 -2.77 -2.98 -11.19
N TYR A 151 -1.96 -2.42 -12.05
CA TYR A 151 -1.91 -1.00 -12.33
C TYR A 151 -2.44 -0.77 -13.73
N LYS A 152 -3.39 0.12 -13.91
CA LYS A 152 -4.03 0.35 -15.20
C LYS A 152 -4.20 1.84 -15.44
N LEU A 153 -3.62 2.33 -16.53
CA LEU A 153 -3.86 3.63 -17.15
C LEU A 153 -4.69 3.39 -18.41
N MET A 154 -5.88 3.98 -18.51
CA MET A 154 -6.80 3.76 -19.63
C MET A 154 -7.61 5.03 -19.94
N GLY A 155 -7.71 5.37 -21.23
CA GLY A 155 -8.49 6.51 -21.70
C GLY A 155 -8.20 6.89 -23.15
N SER A 156 -8.33 8.19 -23.45
CA SER A 156 -7.95 8.74 -24.76
C SER A 156 -6.51 8.35 -25.11
N PRO A 157 -6.24 7.86 -26.33
CA PRO A 157 -4.89 7.42 -26.72
C PRO A 157 -3.80 8.47 -26.52
N LEU A 158 -4.07 9.73 -26.81
CA LEU A 158 -3.11 10.83 -26.65
C LEU A 158 -2.83 11.12 -25.18
N VAL A 159 -3.86 11.20 -24.34
CA VAL A 159 -3.69 11.41 -22.87
C VAL A 159 -2.91 10.24 -22.24
N VAL A 160 -3.18 9.02 -22.69
CA VAL A 160 -2.45 7.82 -22.21
C VAL A 160 -0.99 7.87 -22.65
N GLU A 161 -0.69 8.30 -23.87
CA GLU A 161 0.69 8.46 -24.36
C GLU A 161 1.47 9.45 -23.50
N GLU A 162 0.92 10.63 -23.27
CA GLU A 162 1.55 11.69 -22.47
C GLU A 162 1.73 11.29 -21.00
N ALA A 163 0.77 10.55 -20.44
CA ALA A 163 0.80 10.13 -19.03
C ALA A 163 1.64 8.87 -18.77
N LYS A 164 2.00 8.11 -19.82
CA LYS A 164 2.61 6.78 -19.70
C LYS A 164 3.92 6.77 -18.92
N GLU A 165 4.82 7.71 -19.18
CA GLU A 165 6.11 7.78 -18.49
C GLU A 165 5.90 8.04 -16.99
N GLY A 166 5.15 9.10 -16.64
CA GLY A 166 4.82 9.40 -15.25
C GLY A 166 4.05 8.28 -14.54
N PHE A 167 3.22 7.54 -15.26
CA PHE A 167 2.56 6.35 -14.74
C PHE A 167 3.58 5.25 -14.39
N LEU A 168 4.51 4.92 -15.26
CA LEU A 168 5.52 3.89 -15.03
C LEU A 168 6.48 4.26 -13.89
N ASP A 169 6.85 5.53 -13.77
CA ASP A 169 7.73 6.06 -12.71
C ASP A 169 7.04 6.06 -11.34
N TYR A 170 5.71 6.13 -11.32
CA TYR A 170 4.93 6.13 -10.09
C TYR A 170 4.77 4.71 -9.49
N LEU A 171 4.78 3.66 -10.32
CA LEU A 171 4.53 2.28 -9.88
C LEU A 171 5.49 1.75 -8.80
N PRO A 172 6.83 1.98 -8.85
CA PRO A 172 7.75 1.47 -7.86
C PRO A 172 7.49 2.00 -6.45
N GLN A 173 6.79 3.11 -6.32
CA GLN A 173 6.49 3.78 -5.05
C GLN A 173 5.34 3.10 -4.28
N TRP A 174 4.58 2.22 -4.94
CA TRP A 174 3.41 1.51 -4.40
C TRP A 174 3.72 0.04 -4.05
N ARG A 175 4.68 -0.21 -3.16
CA ARG A 175 5.01 -1.58 -2.73
C ARG A 175 5.04 -1.71 -1.21
#